data_8418f5e2e3253b29f02a052baa9f91e0
#
_entry.id   8418f5e2e3253b29f02a052baa9f91e0
#
_cell.length_a   1.000
_cell.length_b   1.000
_cell.length_c   1.000
_cell.angle_alpha   90.00
_cell.angle_beta   90.00
_cell.angle_gamma   90.00
#
_symmetry.space_group_name_H-M   'P 1'
#
loop_
_entity.id
_entity.type
_entity.pdbx_description
1 polymer ?
#
loop_
_entity_poly.entity_id
_entity_poly.type
_entity_poly.pdbx_seq_one_letter_code
_entity_poly.pdbx_strand_id
1 'polypeptide(L)'
;FVGIDAHQESLSIAVLPETAETPEPVRELRNEPAKVRQYFRNLSSRGPIEAVYEAGCLGFVLHRQLVSLGVTCTVAAPSRIPILPGDHRKTDRLDAERLAIFLRGRQLTAVNPPTKETEALRSLTRTRLGVQEDVIRSRHRLQKFLLLRGEIYREGGNWSQAHMRWLAERKLELAEDQLTLDFLHMELDQRVMALKTLDERIGRRVEDADVKQQVQALRAFRGIGNLTALCVIAELGDPRRFPSSDQVASYCGLIPSEYSSGEKVRRGGIACSGNGRLRRVVVEASQHAARQLGTGYAREARRAKVPAPIVALAREADQRLSLRYKTLARRMHTNQAKTAVARELIGYLWRALLLVA
;
A
#
# COMPACT_ATOMS: atom_id res chain seq x y z
N PHE A 1 -18.99 11.39 -22.64
CA PHE A 1 -17.87 11.23 -21.72
C PHE A 1 -17.93 12.32 -20.67
N VAL A 2 -17.67 11.98 -19.41
CA VAL A 2 -17.80 12.91 -18.28
C VAL A 2 -16.51 12.90 -17.46
N GLY A 3 -15.82 14.04 -17.40
CA GLY A 3 -14.70 14.26 -16.52
C GLY A 3 -15.15 14.95 -15.23
N ILE A 4 -14.69 14.48 -14.09
CA ILE A 4 -15.07 14.99 -12.78
C ILE A 4 -13.79 15.32 -12.01
N ASP A 5 -13.60 16.60 -11.69
CA ASP A 5 -12.67 16.98 -10.65
C ASP A 5 -13.40 17.00 -9.31
N ALA A 6 -13.00 16.12 -8.40
CA ALA A 6 -13.76 15.80 -7.21
C ALA A 6 -13.07 16.33 -5.95
N HIS A 7 -13.74 17.28 -5.27
CA HIS A 7 -13.38 17.82 -3.98
C HIS A 7 -14.34 17.40 -2.88
N GLN A 8 -13.98 17.66 -1.63
CA GLN A 8 -14.78 17.29 -0.48
C GLN A 8 -16.21 17.87 -0.55
N GLU A 9 -16.33 19.14 -0.95
CA GLU A 9 -17.59 19.88 -0.92
C GLU A 9 -18.21 20.09 -2.31
N SER A 10 -17.41 19.98 -3.37
CA SER A 10 -17.83 20.28 -4.73
C SER A 10 -17.29 19.29 -5.74
N LEU A 11 -17.99 19.19 -6.85
CA LEU A 11 -17.59 18.46 -8.04
C LEU A 11 -17.61 19.42 -9.23
N SER A 12 -16.51 19.58 -9.95
CA SER A 12 -16.49 20.24 -11.24
C SER A 12 -16.68 19.21 -12.34
N ILE A 13 -17.76 19.31 -13.09
CA ILE A 13 -18.19 18.28 -14.04
C ILE A 13 -18.15 18.84 -15.46
N ALA A 14 -17.34 18.25 -16.32
CA ALA A 14 -17.24 18.50 -17.73
C ALA A 14 -17.92 17.37 -18.52
N VAL A 15 -18.88 17.70 -19.36
CA VAL A 15 -19.56 16.74 -20.25
C VAL A 15 -19.02 16.93 -21.67
N LEU A 16 -18.50 15.89 -22.28
CA LEU A 16 -18.04 15.86 -23.65
C LEU A 16 -18.91 14.87 -24.45
N PRO A 17 -19.89 15.38 -25.23
CA PRO A 17 -20.65 14.54 -26.14
C PRO A 17 -19.77 13.78 -27.14
N GLU A 18 -20.19 12.64 -27.60
CA GLU A 18 -19.39 11.79 -28.49
C GLU A 18 -19.00 12.50 -29.79
N THR A 19 -19.91 13.30 -30.34
CA THR A 19 -19.75 14.04 -31.62
C THR A 19 -19.14 15.44 -31.45
N ALA A 20 -19.06 15.97 -30.22
CA ALA A 20 -18.56 17.31 -30.00
C ALA A 20 -17.00 17.33 -29.94
N GLU A 21 -16.39 18.38 -30.46
CA GLU A 21 -14.94 18.57 -30.39
C GLU A 21 -14.49 19.04 -29.00
N THR A 22 -15.31 19.83 -28.33
CA THR A 22 -15.00 20.44 -27.03
C THR A 22 -16.07 20.09 -25.99
N PRO A 23 -15.69 20.04 -24.70
CA PRO A 23 -16.64 19.84 -23.60
C PRO A 23 -17.67 20.98 -23.53
N GLU A 24 -18.86 20.64 -23.05
CA GLU A 24 -19.86 21.61 -22.62
C GLU A 24 -19.30 22.47 -21.46
N PRO A 25 -19.89 23.64 -21.17
CA PRO A 25 -19.48 24.46 -20.04
C PRO A 25 -19.48 23.66 -18.73
N VAL A 26 -18.39 23.71 -18.00
CA VAL A 26 -18.21 22.98 -16.75
C VAL A 26 -19.28 23.42 -15.74
N ARG A 27 -19.92 22.43 -15.13
CA ARG A 27 -20.91 22.64 -14.10
C ARG A 27 -20.34 22.30 -12.73
N GLU A 28 -20.48 23.23 -11.80
CA GLU A 28 -20.20 22.97 -10.40
C GLU A 28 -21.43 22.36 -9.71
N LEU A 29 -21.20 21.32 -8.95
CA LEU A 29 -22.21 20.62 -8.18
C LEU A 29 -21.70 20.40 -6.74
N ARG A 30 -22.54 20.61 -5.74
CA ARG A 30 -22.17 20.20 -4.38
C ARG A 30 -22.04 18.69 -4.29
N ASN A 31 -20.99 18.22 -3.65
CA ASN A 31 -20.71 16.79 -3.46
C ASN A 31 -21.64 16.15 -2.41
N GLU A 32 -22.94 16.30 -2.63
CA GLU A 32 -24.02 15.71 -1.84
C GLU A 32 -24.62 14.51 -2.59
N PRO A 33 -24.75 13.33 -1.96
CA PRO A 33 -25.23 12.12 -2.64
C PRO A 33 -26.57 12.29 -3.38
N ALA A 34 -27.48 13.11 -2.83
CA ALA A 34 -28.78 13.37 -3.48
C ALA A 34 -28.64 14.20 -4.77
N LYS A 35 -27.82 15.26 -4.73
CA LYS A 35 -27.56 16.13 -5.88
C LYS A 35 -26.80 15.40 -7.00
N VAL A 36 -25.80 14.61 -6.64
CA VAL A 36 -25.06 13.75 -7.59
C VAL A 36 -26.04 12.79 -8.26
N ARG A 37 -26.89 12.12 -7.49
CA ARG A 37 -27.90 11.18 -8.02
C ARG A 37 -28.86 11.87 -8.97
N GLN A 38 -29.40 13.02 -8.61
CA GLN A 38 -30.32 13.79 -9.45
C GLN A 38 -29.64 14.22 -10.75
N TYR A 39 -28.43 14.76 -10.67
CA TYR A 39 -27.67 15.21 -11.83
C TYR A 39 -27.39 14.07 -12.81
N PHE A 40 -26.85 12.95 -12.35
CA PHE A 40 -26.52 11.83 -13.22
C PHE A 40 -27.76 11.10 -13.78
N ARG A 41 -28.87 11.05 -13.05
CA ARG A 41 -30.14 10.56 -13.60
C ARG A 41 -30.64 11.43 -14.76
N ASN A 42 -30.59 12.74 -14.60
CA ASN A 42 -30.96 13.67 -15.66
C ASN A 42 -30.00 13.59 -16.85
N LEU A 43 -28.70 13.39 -16.60
CA LEU A 43 -27.72 13.26 -17.66
C LEU A 43 -27.89 11.92 -18.42
N SER A 44 -28.25 10.84 -17.74
CA SER A 44 -28.48 9.51 -18.33
C SER A 44 -29.67 9.49 -19.31
N SER A 45 -30.61 10.44 -19.22
CA SER A 45 -31.68 10.57 -20.21
C SER A 45 -31.18 11.03 -21.60
N ARG A 46 -29.95 11.55 -21.67
CA ARG A 46 -29.28 11.96 -22.92
C ARG A 46 -28.51 10.83 -23.61
N GLY A 47 -28.36 9.69 -22.94
CA GLY A 47 -27.62 8.53 -23.45
C GLY A 47 -26.70 7.86 -22.42
N PRO A 48 -25.95 6.83 -22.82
CA PRO A 48 -25.00 6.14 -21.96
C PRO A 48 -23.88 7.07 -21.48
N ILE A 49 -23.47 6.92 -20.22
CA ILE A 49 -22.44 7.76 -19.61
C ILE A 49 -21.20 6.92 -19.29
N GLU A 50 -20.06 7.37 -19.79
CA GLU A 50 -18.74 6.99 -19.26
C GLU A 50 -18.18 8.18 -18.46
N ALA A 51 -17.93 7.98 -17.17
CA ALA A 51 -17.40 9.00 -16.28
C ALA A 51 -16.01 8.66 -15.77
N VAL A 52 -15.21 9.67 -15.45
CA VAL A 52 -13.91 9.50 -14.82
C VAL A 52 -13.65 10.57 -13.77
N TYR A 53 -12.98 10.18 -12.69
CA TYR A 53 -12.36 11.11 -11.75
C TYR A 53 -10.98 10.60 -11.31
N GLU A 54 -10.16 11.51 -10.77
CA GLU A 54 -8.82 11.18 -10.29
C GLU A 54 -8.87 10.49 -8.92
N ALA A 55 -8.09 9.41 -8.73
CA ALA A 55 -7.96 8.74 -7.44
C ALA A 55 -7.32 9.67 -6.41
N GLY A 56 -8.03 9.97 -5.32
CA GLY A 56 -7.60 10.92 -4.31
C GLY A 56 -8.13 10.57 -2.90
N CYS A 57 -8.15 11.57 -2.04
CA CYS A 57 -8.55 11.43 -0.64
C CYS A 57 -10.04 11.07 -0.46
N LEU A 58 -10.89 11.30 -1.47
CA LEU A 58 -12.31 10.94 -1.45
C LEU A 58 -12.57 9.44 -1.63
N GLY A 59 -11.53 8.66 -1.91
CA GLY A 59 -11.65 7.21 -2.07
C GLY A 59 -12.57 6.81 -3.22
N PHE A 60 -13.42 5.78 -2.97
CA PHE A 60 -14.22 5.15 -4.01
C PHE A 60 -15.74 5.30 -3.78
N VAL A 61 -16.18 6.21 -2.90
CA VAL A 61 -17.61 6.42 -2.60
C VAL A 61 -18.33 6.93 -3.84
N LEU A 62 -17.77 7.94 -4.51
CA LEU A 62 -18.34 8.50 -5.76
C LEU A 62 -18.41 7.42 -6.86
N HIS A 63 -17.36 6.62 -7.04
CA HIS A 63 -17.37 5.51 -8.00
C HIS A 63 -18.53 4.56 -7.74
N ARG A 64 -18.69 4.08 -6.50
CA ARG A 64 -19.78 3.16 -6.13
C ARG A 64 -21.16 3.77 -6.37
N GLN A 65 -21.30 5.06 -6.07
CA GLN A 65 -22.54 5.79 -6.31
C GLN A 65 -22.85 5.87 -7.80
N LEU A 66 -21.90 6.24 -8.64
CA LEU A 66 -22.07 6.33 -10.09
C LEU A 66 -22.40 4.97 -10.71
N VAL A 67 -21.67 3.93 -10.33
CA VAL A 67 -21.95 2.55 -10.80
C VAL A 67 -23.34 2.10 -10.39
N SER A 68 -23.82 2.44 -9.18
CA SER A 68 -25.19 2.12 -8.75
C SER A 68 -26.29 2.83 -9.55
N LEU A 69 -25.94 3.87 -10.31
CA LEU A 69 -26.81 4.60 -11.24
C LEU A 69 -26.71 4.11 -12.69
N GLY A 70 -25.93 3.05 -12.94
CA GLY A 70 -25.71 2.52 -14.30
C GLY A 70 -24.64 3.28 -15.09
N VAL A 71 -23.89 4.18 -14.45
CA VAL A 71 -22.80 4.92 -15.09
C VAL A 71 -21.52 4.07 -15.09
N THR A 72 -20.89 3.91 -16.25
CA THR A 72 -19.56 3.33 -16.35
C THR A 72 -18.55 4.32 -15.78
N CYS A 73 -17.98 4.03 -14.61
CA CYS A 73 -17.09 4.97 -13.91
C CYS A 73 -15.66 4.44 -13.82
N THR A 74 -14.72 5.17 -14.38
CA THR A 74 -13.27 4.94 -14.27
C THR A 74 -12.69 5.81 -13.16
N VAL A 75 -11.80 5.24 -12.35
CA VAL A 75 -10.97 6.01 -11.40
C VAL A 75 -9.57 6.08 -12.00
N ALA A 76 -9.11 7.27 -12.36
CA ALA A 76 -7.81 7.45 -13.01
C ALA A 76 -6.65 7.47 -12.01
N ALA A 77 -5.51 6.87 -12.38
CA ALA A 77 -4.30 6.92 -11.57
C ALA A 77 -3.61 8.28 -11.71
N PRO A 78 -3.44 9.07 -10.62
CA PRO A 78 -2.92 10.45 -10.67
C PRO A 78 -1.58 10.58 -11.40
N SER A 79 -0.64 9.71 -11.06
CA SER A 79 0.71 9.73 -11.63
C SER A 79 0.79 9.26 -13.10
N ARG A 80 -0.33 8.88 -13.68
CA ARG A 80 -0.45 8.36 -15.04
C ARG A 80 -1.41 9.16 -15.93
N ILE A 81 -1.92 10.28 -15.43
CA ILE A 81 -2.69 11.23 -16.24
C ILE A 81 -1.68 11.98 -17.11
N PRO A 82 -1.89 12.06 -18.45
CA PRO A 82 -1.00 12.78 -19.33
C PRO A 82 -0.90 14.26 -18.97
N ILE A 83 0.32 14.81 -19.01
CA ILE A 83 0.58 16.25 -18.83
C ILE A 83 0.85 16.82 -20.22
N LEU A 84 0.07 17.82 -20.61
CA LEU A 84 0.27 18.50 -21.91
C LEU A 84 1.44 19.48 -21.83
N PRO A 85 2.36 19.48 -22.80
CA PRO A 85 3.44 20.47 -22.85
C PRO A 85 2.90 21.91 -22.89
N GLY A 86 3.54 22.80 -22.14
CA GLY A 86 3.14 24.23 -22.10
C GLY A 86 1.97 24.54 -21.16
N ASP A 87 1.50 23.57 -20.42
CA ASP A 87 0.37 23.74 -19.53
C ASP A 87 0.82 24.22 -18.14
N HIS A 88 0.73 25.51 -17.92
CA HIS A 88 1.11 26.17 -16.66
C HIS A 88 -0.10 26.56 -15.79
N ARG A 89 -1.32 26.29 -16.24
CA ARG A 89 -2.55 26.62 -15.50
C ARG A 89 -3.21 25.36 -14.97
N LYS A 90 -3.39 25.31 -13.68
CA LYS A 90 -4.18 24.27 -13.01
C LYS A 90 -5.41 24.91 -12.40
N THR A 91 -6.59 24.49 -12.84
CA THR A 91 -7.89 24.84 -12.25
C THR A 91 -8.80 23.63 -12.31
N ASP A 92 -9.68 23.49 -11.36
CA ASP A 92 -10.64 22.36 -11.24
C ASP A 92 -11.46 22.20 -12.54
N ARG A 93 -11.80 23.31 -13.18
CA ARG A 93 -12.49 23.32 -14.48
C ARG A 93 -11.65 22.67 -15.59
N LEU A 94 -10.39 23.08 -15.75
CA LEU A 94 -9.49 22.53 -16.76
C LEU A 94 -9.19 21.05 -16.49
N ASP A 95 -9.06 20.67 -15.24
CA ASP A 95 -8.79 19.28 -14.85
C ASP A 95 -10.00 18.38 -15.19
N ALA A 96 -11.23 18.84 -14.96
CA ALA A 96 -12.45 18.13 -15.38
C ALA A 96 -12.56 18.01 -16.92
N GLU A 97 -12.32 19.10 -17.65
CA GLU A 97 -12.34 19.11 -19.13
C GLU A 97 -11.31 18.12 -19.71
N ARG A 98 -10.08 18.12 -19.20
CA ARG A 98 -9.00 17.21 -19.60
C ARG A 98 -9.34 15.76 -19.32
N LEU A 99 -9.87 15.46 -18.14
CA LEU A 99 -10.29 14.12 -17.79
C LEU A 99 -11.35 13.58 -18.79
N ALA A 100 -12.32 14.40 -19.22
CA ALA A 100 -13.30 14.01 -20.22
C ALA A 100 -12.64 13.72 -21.59
N ILE A 101 -11.71 14.57 -22.03
CA ILE A 101 -10.97 14.41 -23.29
C ILE A 101 -10.10 13.15 -23.25
N PHE A 102 -9.33 12.94 -22.19
CA PHE A 102 -8.45 11.77 -22.04
C PHE A 102 -9.26 10.48 -21.89
N LEU A 103 -10.45 10.53 -21.26
CA LEU A 103 -11.34 9.38 -21.18
C LEU A 103 -11.80 8.96 -22.57
N ARG A 104 -12.29 9.90 -23.38
CA ARG A 104 -12.70 9.65 -24.78
C ARG A 104 -11.52 9.10 -25.60
N GLY A 105 -10.35 9.67 -25.43
CA GLY A 105 -9.10 9.24 -26.09
C GLY A 105 -8.51 7.92 -25.58
N ARG A 106 -9.15 7.26 -24.58
CA ARG A 106 -8.64 6.02 -23.93
C ARG A 106 -7.20 6.14 -23.41
N GLN A 107 -6.79 7.33 -22.98
CA GLN A 107 -5.40 7.64 -22.55
C GLN A 107 -5.20 7.50 -21.04
N LEU A 108 -6.23 7.17 -20.28
CA LEU A 108 -6.17 7.07 -18.83
C LEU A 108 -5.86 5.66 -18.36
N THR A 109 -4.99 5.56 -17.37
CA THR A 109 -4.74 4.30 -16.66
C THR A 109 -5.71 4.17 -15.49
N ALA A 110 -6.56 3.15 -15.54
CA ALA A 110 -7.54 2.90 -14.48
C ALA A 110 -6.89 2.33 -13.21
N VAL A 111 -7.35 2.83 -12.06
CA VAL A 111 -7.19 2.19 -10.76
C VAL A 111 -8.33 1.19 -10.58
N ASN A 112 -8.04 0.00 -10.08
CA ASN A 112 -9.07 -0.96 -9.74
C ASN A 112 -9.66 -0.64 -8.35
N PRO A 113 -10.92 -0.20 -8.24
CA PRO A 113 -11.56 0.10 -6.96
C PRO A 113 -11.70 -1.18 -6.13
N PRO A 114 -11.24 -1.19 -4.87
CA PRO A 114 -11.40 -2.35 -4.00
C PRO A 114 -12.85 -2.54 -3.57
N THR A 115 -13.21 -3.76 -3.13
CA THR A 115 -14.45 -3.97 -2.38
C THR A 115 -14.39 -3.22 -1.04
N LYS A 116 -15.55 -3.01 -0.40
CA LYS A 116 -15.62 -2.35 0.92
C LYS A 116 -14.82 -3.12 1.98
N GLU A 117 -14.86 -4.44 1.92
CA GLU A 117 -14.15 -5.35 2.84
C GLU A 117 -12.62 -5.21 2.64
N THR A 118 -12.15 -5.22 1.39
CA THR A 118 -10.74 -5.00 1.05
C THR A 118 -10.28 -3.60 1.49
N GLU A 119 -11.11 -2.59 1.32
CA GLU A 119 -10.82 -1.21 1.73
C GLU A 119 -10.72 -1.11 3.27
N ALA A 120 -11.63 -1.75 4.00
CA ALA A 120 -11.58 -1.85 5.47
C ALA A 120 -10.32 -2.57 5.94
N LEU A 121 -9.94 -3.68 5.28
CA LEU A 121 -8.71 -4.41 5.60
C LEU A 121 -7.45 -3.57 5.31
N ARG A 122 -7.45 -2.79 4.22
CA ARG A 122 -6.39 -1.81 3.95
C ARG A 122 -6.28 -0.77 5.06
N SER A 123 -7.40 -0.25 5.51
CA SER A 123 -7.43 0.75 6.59
C SER A 123 -6.84 0.18 7.88
N LEU A 124 -7.22 -1.04 8.28
CA LEU A 124 -6.68 -1.70 9.47
C LEU A 124 -5.16 -1.90 9.39
N THR A 125 -4.68 -2.49 8.28
CA THR A 125 -3.24 -2.78 8.12
C THR A 125 -2.40 -1.50 8.00
N ARG A 126 -2.92 -0.47 7.32
CA ARG A 126 -2.26 0.84 7.18
C ARG A 126 -2.20 1.59 8.49
N THR A 127 -3.29 1.58 9.27
CA THR A 127 -3.31 2.18 10.62
C THR A 127 -2.27 1.52 11.52
N ARG A 128 -2.20 0.18 11.51
CA ARG A 128 -1.21 -0.53 12.31
C ARG A 128 0.23 -0.17 11.91
N LEU A 129 0.53 -0.07 10.61
CA LEU A 129 1.84 0.35 10.12
C LEU A 129 2.16 1.80 10.51
N GLY A 130 1.18 2.70 10.44
CA GLY A 130 1.32 4.10 10.87
C GLY A 130 1.63 4.20 12.37
N VAL A 131 0.88 3.49 13.22
CA VAL A 131 1.13 3.46 14.67
C VAL A 131 2.53 2.89 14.99
N GLN A 132 3.00 1.90 14.23
CA GLN A 132 4.39 1.42 14.39
C GLN A 132 5.42 2.52 14.09
N GLU A 133 5.19 3.33 13.08
CA GLU A 133 6.05 4.48 12.77
C GLU A 133 5.98 5.55 13.87
N ASP A 134 4.81 5.76 14.46
CA ASP A 134 4.65 6.67 15.61
C ASP A 134 5.43 6.18 16.83
N VAL A 135 5.38 4.88 17.14
CA VAL A 135 6.22 4.29 18.21
C VAL A 135 7.70 4.54 17.96
N ILE A 136 8.18 4.36 16.71
CA ILE A 136 9.58 4.60 16.37
C ILE A 136 9.91 6.10 16.55
N ARG A 137 9.04 7.00 16.13
CA ARG A 137 9.20 8.46 16.29
C ARG A 137 9.25 8.86 17.76
N SER A 138 8.31 8.34 18.58
CA SER A 138 8.27 8.63 20.03
C SER A 138 9.53 8.07 20.73
N ARG A 139 9.99 6.88 20.35
CA ARG A 139 11.26 6.31 20.85
C ARG A 139 12.48 7.20 20.53
N HIS A 140 12.58 7.68 19.29
CA HIS A 140 13.66 8.57 18.90
C HIS A 140 13.60 9.91 19.64
N ARG A 141 12.40 10.46 19.85
CA ARG A 141 12.18 11.73 20.57
C ARG A 141 12.64 11.61 22.01
N LEU A 142 12.20 10.56 22.71
CA LEU A 142 12.60 10.28 24.09
C LEU A 142 14.11 10.06 24.22
N GLN A 143 14.69 9.25 23.34
CA GLN A 143 16.13 8.97 23.36
C GLN A 143 16.96 10.23 23.10
N LYS A 144 16.56 11.09 22.16
CA LYS A 144 17.26 12.37 21.89
C LYS A 144 17.13 13.35 23.04
N PHE A 145 15.96 13.42 23.68
CA PHE A 145 15.75 14.24 24.85
C PHE A 145 16.70 13.85 25.98
N LEU A 146 16.81 12.56 26.31
CA LEU A 146 17.74 12.06 27.34
C LEU A 146 19.22 12.29 26.96
N LEU A 147 19.57 12.05 25.69
CA LEU A 147 20.93 12.28 25.21
C LEU A 147 21.39 13.72 25.37
N LEU A 148 20.52 14.71 25.16
CA LEU A 148 20.80 16.14 25.35
C LEU A 148 21.08 16.49 26.82
N ARG A 149 20.69 15.64 27.77
CA ARG A 149 20.91 15.79 29.23
C ARG A 149 22.02 14.89 29.75
N GLY A 150 22.78 14.24 28.85
CA GLY A 150 23.88 13.33 29.22
C GLY A 150 23.39 11.97 29.75
N GLU A 151 22.08 11.71 29.74
CA GLU A 151 21.50 10.45 30.21
C GLU A 151 21.61 9.39 29.11
N ILE A 152 22.52 8.44 29.30
CA ILE A 152 22.83 7.40 28.30
C ILE A 152 22.76 6.02 28.95
N TYR A 153 21.86 5.18 28.44
CA TYR A 153 21.76 3.77 28.79
C TYR A 153 22.91 2.98 28.14
N ARG A 154 23.72 2.27 28.95
CA ARG A 154 24.93 1.52 28.50
C ARG A 154 24.89 0.03 28.82
N GLU A 155 23.86 -0.45 29.52
CA GLU A 155 23.81 -1.83 30.08
C GLU A 155 23.22 -2.85 29.10
N GLY A 156 22.96 -2.46 27.85
CA GLY A 156 22.43 -3.39 26.86
C GLY A 156 21.73 -2.71 25.70
N GLY A 157 20.86 -3.48 25.01
CA GLY A 157 20.07 -2.97 23.87
C GLY A 157 18.95 -2.04 24.32
N ASN A 158 18.78 -0.94 23.60
CA ASN A 158 17.64 -0.04 23.80
C ASN A 158 16.30 -0.78 23.64
N TRP A 159 15.28 -0.36 24.40
CA TRP A 159 13.90 -0.87 24.36
C TRP A 159 13.78 -2.32 24.86
N SER A 160 14.82 -2.86 25.52
CA SER A 160 14.74 -4.08 26.32
C SER A 160 13.98 -3.83 27.63
N GLN A 161 13.56 -4.90 28.33
CA GLN A 161 12.94 -4.77 29.66
C GLN A 161 13.83 -4.03 30.66
N ALA A 162 15.16 -4.27 30.59
CA ALA A 162 16.13 -3.58 31.42
C ALA A 162 16.18 -2.07 31.10
N HIS A 163 16.20 -1.70 29.81
CA HIS A 163 16.15 -0.29 29.41
C HIS A 163 14.84 0.38 29.84
N MET A 164 13.69 -0.31 29.74
CA MET A 164 12.41 0.25 30.19
C MET A 164 12.37 0.48 31.71
N ARG A 165 12.96 -0.42 32.50
CA ARG A 165 13.13 -0.21 33.95
C ARG A 165 14.03 0.99 34.24
N TRP A 166 15.18 1.06 33.56
CA TRP A 166 16.10 2.19 33.66
C TRP A 166 15.41 3.52 33.32
N LEU A 167 14.58 3.59 32.30
CA LEU A 167 13.78 4.76 31.94
C LEU A 167 12.79 5.15 33.05
N ALA A 168 12.10 4.19 33.63
CA ALA A 168 11.11 4.43 34.70
C ALA A 168 11.75 4.94 35.99
N GLU A 169 13.03 4.61 36.24
CA GLU A 169 13.78 5.01 37.42
C GLU A 169 14.49 6.38 37.25
N ARG A 170 14.50 6.94 36.03
CA ARG A 170 15.20 8.23 35.78
C ARG A 170 14.51 9.39 36.47
N LYS A 171 15.33 10.15 37.18
CA LYS A 171 14.96 11.43 37.77
C LYS A 171 15.97 12.48 37.31
N LEU A 172 15.42 13.57 36.77
CA LEU A 172 16.20 14.70 36.29
C LEU A 172 16.17 15.81 37.32
N GLU A 173 17.26 16.59 37.35
CA GLU A 173 17.49 17.63 38.36
C GLU A 173 16.42 18.77 38.28
N LEU A 174 16.12 19.20 37.04
CA LEU A 174 15.17 20.30 36.81
C LEU A 174 13.75 19.77 36.70
N ALA A 175 12.80 20.41 37.38
CA ALA A 175 11.39 20.02 37.38
C ALA A 175 10.77 20.02 35.98
N GLU A 176 11.11 21.00 35.14
CA GLU A 176 10.62 21.10 33.75
C GLU A 176 11.14 19.94 32.87
N ASP A 177 12.38 19.52 33.11
CA ASP A 177 12.97 18.38 32.42
C ASP A 177 12.31 17.06 32.85
N GLN A 178 12.04 16.91 34.15
CA GLN A 178 11.32 15.75 34.67
C GLN A 178 9.88 15.69 34.09
N LEU A 179 9.16 16.81 34.12
CA LEU A 179 7.84 16.89 33.53
C LEU A 179 7.83 16.51 32.02
N THR A 180 8.84 16.98 31.29
CA THR A 180 9.01 16.65 29.88
C THR A 180 9.31 15.16 29.67
N LEU A 181 10.18 14.56 30.50
CA LEU A 181 10.47 13.13 30.46
C LEU A 181 9.22 12.28 30.70
N ASP A 182 8.45 12.64 31.74
CA ASP A 182 7.21 11.95 32.12
C ASP A 182 6.18 12.00 30.99
N PHE A 183 6.05 13.15 30.34
CA PHE A 183 5.14 13.33 29.20
C PHE A 183 5.57 12.49 27.97
N LEU A 184 6.86 12.51 27.64
CA LEU A 184 7.39 11.71 26.51
C LEU A 184 7.27 10.20 26.76
N HIS A 185 7.44 9.78 28.02
CA HIS A 185 7.25 8.39 28.43
C HIS A 185 5.78 7.97 28.30
N MET A 186 4.87 8.79 28.84
CA MET A 186 3.42 8.56 28.71
C MET A 186 2.98 8.48 27.24
N GLU A 187 3.48 9.38 26.35
CA GLU A 187 3.17 9.34 24.93
C GLU A 187 3.64 8.02 24.29
N LEU A 188 4.85 7.57 24.63
CA LEU A 188 5.39 6.31 24.13
C LEU A 188 4.52 5.11 24.56
N ASP A 189 4.16 5.06 25.84
CA ASP A 189 3.36 3.96 26.39
C ASP A 189 1.97 3.89 25.73
N GLN A 190 1.32 5.03 25.50
CA GLN A 190 0.05 5.10 24.76
C GLN A 190 0.19 4.53 23.34
N ARG A 191 1.30 4.86 22.61
CA ARG A 191 1.54 4.33 21.25
C ARG A 191 1.83 2.85 21.27
N VAL A 192 2.60 2.35 22.24
CA VAL A 192 2.89 0.92 22.41
C VAL A 192 1.61 0.15 22.72
N MET A 193 0.74 0.66 23.59
CA MET A 193 -0.55 0.06 23.91
C MET A 193 -1.47 0.01 22.67
N ALA A 194 -1.56 1.09 21.92
CA ALA A 194 -2.34 1.14 20.68
C ALA A 194 -1.83 0.11 19.65
N LEU A 195 -0.49 -0.01 19.52
CA LEU A 195 0.11 -1.01 18.63
C LEU A 195 -0.24 -2.44 19.05
N LYS A 196 -0.19 -2.75 20.34
CA LYS A 196 -0.56 -4.05 20.90
C LYS A 196 -2.03 -4.37 20.61
N THR A 197 -2.93 -3.43 20.85
CA THR A 197 -4.37 -3.59 20.55
C THR A 197 -4.62 -3.89 19.08
N LEU A 198 -3.91 -3.20 18.15
CA LEU A 198 -4.02 -3.46 16.73
C LEU A 198 -3.46 -4.83 16.33
N ASP A 199 -2.34 -5.26 16.95
CA ASP A 199 -1.78 -6.60 16.72
C ASP A 199 -2.72 -7.71 17.19
N GLU A 200 -3.40 -7.55 18.33
CA GLU A 200 -4.44 -8.46 18.81
C GLU A 200 -5.63 -8.53 17.85
N ARG A 201 -6.09 -7.38 17.34
CA ARG A 201 -7.17 -7.33 16.33
C ARG A 201 -6.77 -8.03 15.03
N ILE A 202 -5.56 -7.81 14.57
CA ILE A 202 -5.00 -8.50 13.40
C ILE A 202 -4.90 -10.01 13.66
N GLY A 203 -4.49 -10.41 14.88
CA GLY A 203 -4.43 -11.81 15.29
C GLY A 203 -5.79 -12.50 15.24
N ARG A 204 -6.89 -11.81 15.55
CA ARG A 204 -8.26 -12.33 15.39
C ARG A 204 -8.68 -12.33 13.92
N ARG A 205 -8.43 -11.23 13.19
CA ARG A 205 -8.86 -11.06 11.79
C ARG A 205 -8.33 -12.13 10.85
N VAL A 206 -7.14 -12.68 11.10
CA VAL A 206 -6.56 -13.76 10.27
C VAL A 206 -7.30 -15.09 10.40
N GLU A 207 -8.15 -15.26 11.42
CA GLU A 207 -8.95 -16.46 11.61
C GLU A 207 -10.35 -16.36 11.00
N ASP A 208 -10.73 -15.17 10.50
CA ASP A 208 -12.03 -14.97 9.87
C ASP A 208 -12.11 -15.71 8.52
N ALA A 209 -13.26 -16.32 8.26
CA ALA A 209 -13.47 -17.28 7.16
C ALA A 209 -13.10 -16.73 5.77
N ASP A 210 -13.33 -15.44 5.55
CA ASP A 210 -13.11 -14.76 4.26
C ASP A 210 -11.63 -14.56 3.89
N VAL A 211 -10.71 -14.59 4.88
CA VAL A 211 -9.26 -14.40 4.64
C VAL A 211 -8.40 -15.56 5.13
N LYS A 212 -8.94 -16.44 5.96
CA LYS A 212 -8.18 -17.49 6.65
C LYS A 212 -7.38 -18.37 5.70
N GLN A 213 -7.99 -18.85 4.63
CA GLN A 213 -7.35 -19.72 3.67
C GLN A 213 -6.20 -19.00 2.94
N GLN A 214 -6.40 -17.75 2.52
CA GLN A 214 -5.37 -16.92 1.89
C GLN A 214 -4.21 -16.63 2.87
N VAL A 215 -4.53 -16.30 4.12
CA VAL A 215 -3.51 -16.06 5.16
C VAL A 215 -2.68 -17.33 5.41
N GLN A 216 -3.31 -18.47 5.53
CA GLN A 216 -2.61 -19.76 5.72
C GLN A 216 -1.69 -20.07 4.54
N ALA A 217 -2.16 -19.87 3.31
CA ALA A 217 -1.37 -20.05 2.09
C ALA A 217 -0.11 -19.17 2.11
N LEU A 218 -0.26 -17.89 2.40
CA LEU A 218 0.87 -16.96 2.46
C LEU A 218 1.84 -17.25 3.62
N ARG A 219 1.33 -17.69 4.77
CA ARG A 219 2.16 -18.04 5.94
C ARG A 219 2.98 -19.32 5.77
N ALA A 220 2.75 -20.10 4.73
CA ALA A 220 3.61 -21.22 4.34
C ALA A 220 5.00 -20.74 3.85
N PHE A 221 5.09 -19.48 3.40
CA PHE A 221 6.34 -18.88 2.94
C PHE A 221 7.16 -18.32 4.09
N ARG A 222 8.46 -18.37 3.92
CA ARG A 222 9.41 -17.86 4.91
C ARG A 222 9.34 -16.34 5.02
N GLY A 223 9.35 -15.84 6.25
CA GLY A 223 9.28 -14.39 6.50
C GLY A 223 7.87 -13.80 6.47
N ILE A 224 6.85 -14.61 6.17
CA ILE A 224 5.47 -14.15 6.13
C ILE A 224 4.77 -14.48 7.46
N GLY A 225 4.46 -13.43 8.21
CA GLY A 225 3.62 -13.45 9.42
C GLY A 225 2.19 -13.00 9.13
N ASN A 226 1.37 -12.92 10.19
CA ASN A 226 -0.05 -12.51 10.09
C ASN A 226 -0.20 -11.13 9.43
N LEU A 227 0.52 -10.14 9.94
CA LEU A 227 0.47 -8.76 9.40
C LEU A 227 0.89 -8.72 7.93
N THR A 228 2.03 -9.36 7.60
CA THR A 228 2.54 -9.38 6.22
C THR A 228 1.53 -10.04 5.28
N ALA A 229 0.93 -11.17 5.68
CA ALA A 229 -0.09 -11.85 4.89
C ALA A 229 -1.31 -10.95 4.64
N LEU A 230 -1.87 -10.34 5.70
CA LEU A 230 -3.00 -9.41 5.55
C LEU A 230 -2.66 -8.17 4.72
N CYS A 231 -1.45 -7.61 4.86
CA CYS A 231 -1.00 -6.50 4.02
C CYS A 231 -0.96 -6.90 2.54
N VAL A 232 -0.43 -8.10 2.22
CA VAL A 232 -0.38 -8.61 0.84
C VAL A 232 -1.80 -8.78 0.29
N ILE A 233 -2.70 -9.42 1.03
CA ILE A 233 -4.09 -9.62 0.62
C ILE A 233 -4.80 -8.27 0.40
N ALA A 234 -4.71 -7.37 1.37
CA ALA A 234 -5.38 -6.08 1.33
C ALA A 234 -4.88 -5.19 0.18
N GLU A 235 -3.56 -5.08 0.01
CA GLU A 235 -2.97 -4.18 -0.99
C GLU A 235 -3.02 -4.77 -2.40
N LEU A 236 -2.89 -6.09 -2.54
CA LEU A 236 -2.98 -6.76 -3.83
C LEU A 236 -4.43 -6.82 -4.33
N GLY A 237 -5.40 -7.07 -3.42
CA GLY A 237 -6.81 -7.32 -3.80
C GLY A 237 -6.97 -8.63 -4.57
N ASP A 238 -7.84 -8.65 -5.58
CA ASP A 238 -8.04 -9.85 -6.41
C ASP A 238 -6.77 -10.19 -7.20
N PRO A 239 -6.14 -11.35 -6.95
CA PRO A 239 -4.92 -11.75 -7.62
C PRO A 239 -5.12 -12.01 -9.12
N ARG A 240 -6.34 -12.35 -9.56
CA ARG A 240 -6.67 -12.68 -10.97
C ARG A 240 -6.60 -11.47 -11.88
N ARG A 241 -6.63 -10.26 -11.35
CA ARG A 241 -6.47 -9.02 -12.13
C ARG A 241 -5.07 -8.82 -12.72
N PHE A 242 -4.10 -9.62 -12.30
CA PHE A 242 -2.73 -9.56 -12.80
C PHE A 242 -2.46 -10.74 -13.74
N PRO A 243 -2.15 -10.50 -15.02
CA PRO A 243 -1.85 -11.57 -15.98
C PRO A 243 -0.53 -12.29 -15.70
N SER A 244 0.42 -11.65 -15.00
CA SER A 244 1.75 -12.24 -14.77
C SER A 244 2.42 -11.72 -13.49
N SER A 245 3.41 -12.46 -13.00
CA SER A 245 4.25 -12.06 -11.86
C SER A 245 5.02 -10.75 -12.11
N ASP A 246 5.38 -10.45 -13.34
CA ASP A 246 6.06 -9.20 -13.69
C ASP A 246 5.13 -7.99 -13.55
N GLN A 247 3.85 -8.15 -13.85
CA GLN A 247 2.87 -7.09 -13.61
C GLN A 247 2.62 -6.87 -12.13
N VAL A 248 2.62 -7.92 -11.29
CA VAL A 248 2.56 -7.78 -9.84
C VAL A 248 3.81 -7.06 -9.31
N ALA A 249 5.00 -7.42 -9.79
CA ALA A 249 6.23 -6.74 -9.43
C ALA A 249 6.24 -5.26 -9.86
N SER A 250 5.70 -4.96 -11.04
CA SER A 250 5.50 -3.59 -11.53
C SER A 250 4.52 -2.81 -10.64
N TYR A 251 3.40 -3.44 -10.25
CA TYR A 251 2.44 -2.84 -9.32
C TYR A 251 3.06 -2.48 -7.97
N CYS A 252 4.06 -3.24 -7.52
CA CYS A 252 4.85 -2.93 -6.32
C CYS A 252 5.95 -1.89 -6.58
N GLY A 253 6.25 -1.55 -7.84
CA GLY A 253 7.40 -0.72 -8.21
C GLY A 253 8.75 -1.38 -7.95
N LEU A 254 8.78 -2.73 -8.00
CA LEU A 254 10.00 -3.55 -7.82
C LEU A 254 10.69 -3.90 -9.16
N ILE A 255 10.28 -3.27 -10.24
CA ILE A 255 10.96 -3.35 -11.53
C ILE A 255 12.04 -2.29 -11.64
N PRO A 256 13.14 -2.54 -12.37
CA PRO A 256 14.13 -1.51 -12.63
C PRO A 256 13.51 -0.37 -13.46
N SER A 257 13.95 0.86 -13.21
CA SER A 257 13.72 1.96 -14.14
C SER A 257 14.57 1.72 -15.40
N GLU A 258 14.02 2.02 -16.55
CA GLU A 258 14.70 1.84 -17.84
C GLU A 258 14.55 3.10 -18.69
N TYR A 259 15.69 3.56 -19.20
CA TYR A 259 15.80 4.70 -20.11
C TYR A 259 16.62 4.23 -21.33
N SER A 260 16.03 3.33 -22.10
CA SER A 260 16.69 2.74 -23.26
C SER A 260 16.26 3.44 -24.55
N SER A 261 17.21 3.67 -25.45
CA SER A 261 16.95 4.19 -26.79
C SER A 261 17.81 3.45 -27.80
N GLY A 262 17.20 2.92 -28.85
CA GLY A 262 17.87 2.08 -29.84
C GLY A 262 18.54 0.86 -29.19
N GLU A 263 19.80 0.59 -29.49
CA GLU A 263 20.56 -0.53 -28.95
C GLU A 263 21.09 -0.31 -27.51
N LYS A 264 21.00 0.92 -27.00
CA LYS A 264 21.54 1.27 -25.66
C LYS A 264 20.51 1.02 -24.57
N VAL A 265 20.72 -0.05 -23.78
CA VAL A 265 19.90 -0.37 -22.60
C VAL A 265 20.51 0.30 -21.36
N ARG A 266 19.79 1.27 -20.77
CA ARG A 266 20.16 1.91 -19.50
C ARG A 266 19.16 1.56 -18.43
N ARG A 267 19.56 0.68 -17.50
CA ARG A 267 18.75 0.31 -16.33
C ARG A 267 19.25 1.04 -15.10
N GLY A 268 18.35 1.70 -14.39
CA GLY A 268 18.59 2.37 -13.11
C GLY A 268 18.19 1.52 -11.90
N GLY A 269 17.95 2.20 -10.77
CA GLY A 269 17.36 1.59 -9.58
C GLY A 269 15.92 1.12 -9.80
N ILE A 270 15.23 0.71 -8.73
CA ILE A 270 13.81 0.36 -8.82
C ILE A 270 12.98 1.59 -9.21
N ALA A 271 11.93 1.37 -10.00
CA ALA A 271 11.06 2.45 -10.49
C ALA A 271 10.36 3.24 -9.38
N CYS A 272 10.20 2.66 -8.20
CA CYS A 272 9.52 3.24 -7.03
C CYS A 272 8.07 3.72 -7.29
N SER A 273 7.57 3.61 -8.51
CA SER A 273 6.16 3.83 -8.86
C SER A 273 5.28 2.69 -8.30
N GLY A 274 3.98 2.95 -8.12
CA GLY A 274 3.03 1.94 -7.66
C GLY A 274 2.94 1.81 -6.14
N ASN A 275 2.55 0.62 -5.64
CA ASN A 275 2.20 0.44 -4.22
C ASN A 275 3.43 0.35 -3.30
N GLY A 276 3.83 1.49 -2.74
CA GLY A 276 4.98 1.60 -1.83
C GLY A 276 4.83 0.82 -0.52
N ARG A 277 3.59 0.64 -0.02
CA ARG A 277 3.33 -0.12 1.23
C ARG A 277 3.55 -1.61 1.01
N LEU A 278 3.01 -2.15 -0.07
CA LEU A 278 3.23 -3.55 -0.45
C LEU A 278 4.71 -3.81 -0.71
N ARG A 279 5.39 -2.92 -1.45
CA ARG A 279 6.84 -2.99 -1.66
C ARG A 279 7.62 -3.09 -0.36
N ARG A 280 7.35 -2.19 0.61
CA ARG A 280 8.02 -2.18 1.92
C ARG A 280 7.87 -3.51 2.65
N VAL A 281 6.64 -4.00 2.78
CA VAL A 281 6.33 -5.22 3.51
C VAL A 281 7.00 -6.45 2.88
N VAL A 282 7.03 -6.53 1.54
CA VAL A 282 7.67 -7.64 0.83
C VAL A 282 9.21 -7.55 0.89
N VAL A 283 9.78 -6.35 0.84
CA VAL A 283 11.23 -6.16 1.04
C VAL A 283 11.64 -6.53 2.47
N GLU A 284 10.86 -6.16 3.47
CA GLU A 284 11.10 -6.60 4.85
C GLU A 284 11.03 -8.13 4.98
N ALA A 285 10.04 -8.78 4.38
CA ALA A 285 9.90 -10.23 4.38
C ALA A 285 11.09 -10.93 3.66
N SER A 286 11.59 -10.34 2.57
CA SER A 286 12.72 -10.89 1.79
C SER A 286 14.03 -10.98 2.57
N GLN A 287 14.19 -10.25 3.67
CA GLN A 287 15.38 -10.33 4.54
C GLN A 287 15.60 -11.73 5.10
N HIS A 288 14.54 -12.51 5.23
CA HIS A 288 14.64 -13.89 5.68
C HIS A 288 15.34 -14.82 4.66
N ALA A 289 15.40 -14.47 3.39
CA ALA A 289 16.16 -15.22 2.40
C ALA A 289 17.68 -15.20 2.65
N ALA A 290 18.19 -14.17 3.34
CA ALA A 290 19.59 -14.05 3.72
C ALA A 290 20.02 -15.02 4.82
N ARG A 291 19.08 -15.54 5.61
CA ARG A 291 19.37 -16.44 6.73
C ARG A 291 19.54 -17.88 6.24
N GLN A 292 20.26 -18.70 6.98
CA GLN A 292 20.37 -20.13 6.66
C GLN A 292 19.00 -20.83 6.70
N LEU A 293 18.81 -21.79 5.81
CA LEU A 293 17.64 -22.66 5.79
C LEU A 293 17.76 -23.64 6.96
N GLY A 294 17.23 -23.27 8.11
CA GLY A 294 17.13 -24.17 9.27
C GLY A 294 15.88 -25.05 9.19
N THR A 295 15.81 -26.07 10.04
CA THR A 295 14.72 -27.06 10.11
C THR A 295 13.35 -26.49 10.48
N GLY A 296 13.25 -25.27 10.94
CA GLY A 296 12.04 -24.45 11.14
C GLY A 296 10.75 -25.18 11.51
N TYR A 297 10.73 -25.92 12.63
CA TYR A 297 9.56 -26.67 13.09
C TYR A 297 8.23 -25.91 12.98
N ALA A 298 8.21 -24.66 13.43
CA ALA A 298 7.03 -23.80 13.34
C ALA A 298 6.57 -23.51 11.90
N ARG A 299 7.50 -23.55 10.93
CA ARG A 299 7.18 -23.36 9.51
C ARG A 299 6.57 -24.61 8.92
N GLU A 300 7.14 -25.78 9.21
CA GLU A 300 6.59 -27.06 8.74
C GLU A 300 5.20 -27.34 9.36
N ALA A 301 4.99 -26.98 10.62
CA ALA A 301 3.66 -27.04 11.26
C ALA A 301 2.62 -26.12 10.54
N ARG A 302 3.03 -24.99 10.00
CA ARG A 302 2.14 -24.13 9.18
C ARG A 302 1.89 -24.74 7.81
N ARG A 303 2.91 -25.33 7.19
CA ARG A 303 2.81 -26.02 5.88
C ARG A 303 1.89 -27.23 5.93
N ALA A 304 1.87 -27.95 7.03
CA ALA A 304 0.96 -29.08 7.23
C ALA A 304 -0.54 -28.70 7.16
N LYS A 305 -0.87 -27.40 7.27
CA LYS A 305 -2.25 -26.88 7.26
C LYS A 305 -2.72 -26.37 5.90
N VAL A 306 -1.91 -26.47 4.86
CA VAL A 306 -2.22 -25.94 3.52
C VAL A 306 -2.08 -27.02 2.44
N PRO A 307 -2.76 -26.87 1.31
CA PRO A 307 -2.70 -27.83 0.19
C PRO A 307 -1.28 -28.09 -0.32
N ALA A 308 -1.03 -29.32 -0.75
CA ALA A 308 0.27 -29.76 -1.25
C ALA A 308 0.89 -28.84 -2.34
N PRO A 309 0.13 -28.29 -3.32
CA PRO A 309 0.68 -27.38 -4.31
C PRO A 309 1.28 -26.11 -3.69
N ILE A 310 0.68 -25.58 -2.61
CA ILE A 310 1.18 -24.42 -1.90
C ILE A 310 2.46 -24.76 -1.14
N VAL A 311 2.52 -25.95 -0.52
CA VAL A 311 3.73 -26.42 0.16
C VAL A 311 4.89 -26.57 -0.83
N ALA A 312 4.64 -27.18 -2.00
CA ALA A 312 5.63 -27.33 -3.06
C ALA A 312 6.15 -25.96 -3.52
N LEU A 313 5.24 -25.01 -3.78
CA LEU A 313 5.58 -23.66 -4.19
C LEU A 313 6.40 -22.90 -3.11
N ALA A 314 6.06 -23.06 -1.84
CA ALA A 314 6.78 -22.44 -0.74
C ALA A 314 8.18 -23.04 -0.53
N ARG A 315 8.36 -24.33 -0.76
CA ARG A 315 9.68 -25.00 -0.72
C ARG A 315 10.56 -24.58 -1.92
N GLU A 316 10.00 -24.51 -3.11
CA GLU A 316 10.67 -23.97 -4.28
C GLU A 316 11.16 -22.53 -4.02
N ALA A 317 10.28 -21.68 -3.47
CA ALA A 317 10.62 -20.30 -3.12
C ALA A 317 11.77 -20.24 -2.09
N ASP A 318 11.74 -21.06 -1.04
CA ASP A 318 12.81 -21.09 -0.04
C ASP A 318 14.19 -21.36 -0.65
N GLN A 319 14.29 -22.36 -1.52
CA GLN A 319 15.53 -22.75 -2.18
C GLN A 319 15.99 -21.67 -3.17
N ARG A 320 15.10 -21.27 -4.07
CA ARG A 320 15.40 -20.32 -5.14
C ARG A 320 15.78 -18.93 -4.58
N LEU A 321 15.00 -18.40 -3.64
CA LEU A 321 15.25 -17.06 -3.09
C LEU A 321 16.52 -17.01 -2.24
N SER A 322 16.83 -18.07 -1.49
CA SER A 322 18.09 -18.16 -0.75
C SER A 322 19.31 -18.23 -1.66
N LEU A 323 19.25 -19.05 -2.72
CA LEU A 323 20.32 -19.14 -3.73
C LEU A 323 20.49 -17.79 -4.45
N ARG A 324 19.37 -17.19 -4.87
CA ARG A 324 19.36 -15.88 -5.55
C ARG A 324 19.99 -14.79 -4.68
N TYR A 325 19.62 -14.73 -3.40
CA TYR A 325 20.21 -13.77 -2.47
C TYR A 325 21.73 -13.97 -2.37
N LYS A 326 22.20 -15.20 -2.14
CA LYS A 326 23.64 -15.52 -2.02
C LYS A 326 24.44 -15.12 -3.27
N THR A 327 23.87 -15.37 -4.45
CA THR A 327 24.51 -15.00 -5.72
C THR A 327 24.60 -13.49 -5.90
N LEU A 328 23.51 -12.76 -5.59
CA LEU A 328 23.46 -11.31 -5.75
C LEU A 328 24.31 -10.57 -4.70
N ALA A 329 24.28 -11.02 -3.45
CA ALA A 329 25.03 -10.40 -2.35
C ALA A 329 26.57 -10.43 -2.54
N ARG A 330 27.08 -11.27 -3.45
CA ARG A 330 28.50 -11.27 -3.83
C ARG A 330 28.86 -10.15 -4.82
N ARG A 331 27.88 -9.55 -5.50
CA ARG A 331 28.07 -8.61 -6.61
C ARG A 331 27.50 -7.24 -6.37
N MET A 332 26.61 -7.08 -5.40
CA MET A 332 25.90 -5.84 -5.12
C MET A 332 25.65 -5.65 -3.64
N HIS A 333 25.29 -4.43 -3.25
CA HIS A 333 24.96 -4.12 -1.86
C HIS A 333 23.78 -4.98 -1.36
N THR A 334 23.84 -5.41 -0.10
CA THR A 334 22.87 -6.35 0.51
C THR A 334 21.42 -5.89 0.39
N ASN A 335 21.14 -4.57 0.48
CA ASN A 335 19.79 -4.04 0.32
C ASN A 335 19.27 -4.15 -1.12
N GLN A 336 20.15 -3.99 -2.11
CA GLN A 336 19.81 -4.22 -3.52
C GLN A 336 19.50 -5.70 -3.78
N ALA A 337 20.31 -6.61 -3.21
CA ALA A 337 20.07 -8.06 -3.29
C ALA A 337 18.72 -8.44 -2.65
N LYS A 338 18.37 -7.89 -1.47
CA LYS A 338 17.08 -8.09 -0.81
C LYS A 338 15.92 -7.59 -1.68
N THR A 339 16.06 -6.42 -2.29
CA THR A 339 15.04 -5.84 -3.17
C THR A 339 14.81 -6.70 -4.42
N ALA A 340 15.88 -7.23 -5.02
CA ALA A 340 15.77 -8.16 -6.15
C ALA A 340 15.08 -9.48 -5.76
N VAL A 341 15.37 -10.00 -4.55
CA VAL A 341 14.68 -11.18 -3.99
C VAL A 341 13.22 -10.86 -3.70
N ALA A 342 12.88 -9.66 -3.21
CA ALA A 342 11.52 -9.23 -2.96
C ALA A 342 10.67 -9.23 -4.24
N ARG A 343 11.25 -8.86 -5.39
CA ARG A 343 10.59 -8.96 -6.69
C ARG A 343 10.15 -10.38 -7.03
N GLU A 344 11.01 -11.37 -6.78
CA GLU A 344 10.67 -12.78 -7.01
C GLU A 344 9.67 -13.28 -5.95
N LEU A 345 9.86 -12.90 -4.67
CA LEU A 345 8.97 -13.30 -3.57
C LEU A 345 7.53 -12.90 -3.83
N ILE A 346 7.26 -11.65 -4.27
CA ILE A 346 5.87 -11.23 -4.53
C ILE A 346 5.21 -12.05 -5.63
N GLY A 347 5.97 -12.50 -6.62
CA GLY A 347 5.48 -13.42 -7.66
C GLY A 347 5.05 -14.78 -7.08
N TYR A 348 5.82 -15.33 -6.13
CA TYR A 348 5.45 -16.56 -5.42
C TYR A 348 4.20 -16.37 -4.54
N LEU A 349 4.10 -15.26 -3.81
CA LEU A 349 2.94 -14.96 -2.98
C LEU A 349 1.67 -14.78 -3.82
N TRP A 350 1.76 -14.11 -4.96
CA TRP A 350 0.67 -13.98 -5.91
C TRP A 350 0.21 -15.33 -6.47
N ARG A 351 1.15 -16.20 -6.89
CA ARG A 351 0.83 -17.56 -7.35
C ARG A 351 0.12 -18.37 -6.27
N ALA A 352 0.56 -18.25 -5.02
CA ALA A 352 -0.12 -18.92 -3.89
C ALA A 352 -1.55 -18.42 -3.69
N LEU A 353 -1.79 -17.11 -3.85
CA LEU A 353 -3.15 -16.55 -3.78
C LEU A 353 -4.03 -17.05 -4.92
N LEU A 354 -3.51 -17.22 -6.13
CA LEU A 354 -4.27 -17.78 -7.25
C LEU A 354 -4.73 -19.24 -7.00
N LEU A 355 -3.98 -19.99 -6.20
CA LEU A 355 -4.32 -21.38 -5.86
C LEU A 355 -5.46 -21.48 -4.82
N VAL A 356 -5.83 -20.36 -4.19
CA VAL A 356 -6.88 -20.30 -3.13
C VAL A 356 -7.94 -19.21 -3.41
N ALA A 357 -7.94 -18.61 -4.62
CA ALA A 357 -8.87 -17.57 -5.04
C ALA A 357 -10.16 -18.13 -5.67
#